data_6483e080f9519ee297ae124ce2c79215
#
_entry.id   6483e080f9519ee297ae124ce2c79215
#
_cell.length_a   1.000
_cell.length_b   1.000
_cell.length_c   1.000
_cell.angle_alpha   90.00
_cell.angle_beta   90.00
_cell.angle_gamma   90.00
#
_symmetry.space_group_name_H-M   'P 1'
#
loop_
_entity.id
_entity.type
_entity.pdbx_description
1 polymer ?
#
loop_
_entity_poly.entity_id
_entity_poly.type
_entity_poly.pdbx_seq_one_letter_code
_entity_poly.pdbx_strand_id
1 'polypeptide(L)'
;SEERIENTVLRVLNVEAGARLKVYVETCVHCGLCSEGCHYYLSHDKDPRLSPAGKVKQTLWEMIRNKGRVSKAFMRQAAVIAATQCNLCKRCAMYCPFGIDVAYLMSVVRRITHLLGLTPQYIQATAHSHSVCMNQMWVKEDEWPDTLQWQEEEARSEIPNLRIPLEKEGADVM
;
A
#
# COMPACT_ATOMS: atom_id res chain seq x y z
N SER A 1 10.30 -13.21 -18.42
CA SER A 1 9.55 -14.21 -19.22
C SER A 1 8.13 -14.33 -18.65
N GLU A 2 7.19 -14.81 -19.44
CA GLU A 2 5.80 -15.05 -19.03
C GLU A 2 5.73 -16.15 -17.96
N GLU A 3 6.53 -17.18 -18.08
CA GLU A 3 6.69 -18.23 -17.07
C GLU A 3 7.07 -17.68 -15.68
N ARG A 4 7.99 -16.70 -15.62
CA ARG A 4 8.33 -16.03 -14.36
C ARG A 4 7.13 -15.31 -13.77
N ILE A 5 6.29 -14.67 -14.60
CA ILE A 5 5.08 -14.01 -14.17
C ILE A 5 4.12 -15.02 -13.57
N GLU A 6 3.78 -16.09 -14.30
CA GLU A 6 2.88 -17.15 -13.86
C GLU A 6 3.35 -17.75 -12.52
N ASN A 7 4.60 -18.19 -12.44
CA ASN A 7 5.17 -18.79 -11.23
C ASN A 7 5.13 -17.82 -10.04
N THR A 8 5.46 -16.53 -10.25
CA THR A 8 5.41 -15.53 -9.17
C THR A 8 3.99 -15.30 -8.68
N VAL A 9 3.04 -15.13 -9.61
CA VAL A 9 1.61 -14.93 -9.28
C VAL A 9 1.08 -16.13 -8.51
N LEU A 10 1.27 -17.35 -9.01
CA LEU A 10 0.77 -18.57 -8.37
C LEU A 10 1.38 -18.79 -6.99
N ARG A 11 2.67 -18.53 -6.81
CA ARG A 11 3.32 -18.64 -5.50
C ARG A 11 2.68 -17.69 -4.49
N VAL A 12 2.50 -16.43 -4.84
CA VAL A 12 1.93 -15.44 -3.91
C VAL A 12 0.47 -15.76 -3.63
N LEU A 13 -0.33 -16.10 -4.63
CA LEU A 13 -1.76 -16.38 -4.46
C LEU A 13 -2.02 -17.63 -3.63
N ASN A 14 -1.27 -18.72 -3.85
CA ASN A 14 -1.57 -20.01 -3.25
C ASN A 14 -0.80 -20.25 -1.94
N VAL A 15 0.42 -19.74 -1.82
CA VAL A 15 1.30 -20.03 -0.67
C VAL A 15 1.28 -18.86 0.34
N GLU A 16 1.47 -17.64 -0.13
CA GLU A 16 1.66 -16.50 0.77
C GLU A 16 0.33 -15.88 1.22
N ALA A 17 -0.62 -15.66 0.30
CA ALA A 17 -1.92 -15.08 0.60
C ALA A 17 -2.99 -16.12 0.96
N GLY A 18 -2.89 -17.33 0.38
CA GLY A 18 -3.59 -18.53 0.78
C GLY A 18 -5.10 -18.39 1.04
N ALA A 19 -5.55 -19.00 2.13
CA ALA A 19 -6.97 -19.11 2.48
C ALA A 19 -7.67 -17.74 2.68
N ARG A 20 -6.98 -16.75 3.26
CA ARG A 20 -7.56 -15.42 3.50
C ARG A 20 -7.96 -14.72 2.21
N LEU A 21 -7.09 -14.77 1.22
CA LEU A 21 -7.38 -14.20 -0.10
C LEU A 21 -8.57 -14.88 -0.75
N LYS A 22 -8.61 -16.22 -0.70
CA LYS A 22 -9.70 -17.01 -1.25
C LYS A 22 -11.03 -16.64 -0.61
N VAL A 23 -11.09 -16.59 0.72
CA VAL A 23 -12.30 -16.20 1.46
C VAL A 23 -12.76 -14.80 1.01
N TYR A 24 -11.89 -13.81 0.96
CA TYR A 24 -12.27 -12.44 0.58
C TYR A 24 -12.79 -12.34 -0.85
N VAL A 25 -12.18 -13.04 -1.79
CA VAL A 25 -12.59 -13.02 -3.20
C VAL A 25 -13.90 -13.76 -3.41
N GLU A 26 -14.11 -14.89 -2.74
CA GLU A 26 -15.33 -15.71 -2.87
C GLU A 26 -16.52 -15.12 -2.10
N THR A 27 -16.29 -14.40 -1.00
CA THR A 27 -17.35 -13.79 -0.20
C THR A 27 -17.91 -12.51 -0.81
N CYS A 28 -17.19 -11.87 -1.74
CA CYS A 28 -17.59 -10.60 -2.33
C CYS A 28 -18.82 -10.72 -3.21
N VAL A 29 -19.96 -10.18 -2.77
CA VAL A 29 -21.23 -10.15 -3.52
C VAL A 29 -21.38 -8.93 -4.42
N HIS A 30 -20.35 -8.14 -4.60
CA HIS A 30 -20.33 -6.93 -5.45
C HIS A 30 -21.42 -5.89 -5.13
N CYS A 31 -21.84 -5.75 -3.86
CA CYS A 31 -22.91 -4.83 -3.44
C CYS A 31 -22.57 -3.33 -3.60
N GLY A 32 -21.29 -2.98 -3.79
CA GLY A 32 -20.85 -1.59 -4.02
C GLY A 32 -20.65 -0.73 -2.77
N LEU A 33 -21.07 -1.15 -1.57
CA LEU A 33 -21.00 -0.35 -0.34
C LEU A 33 -19.57 0.14 -0.01
N CYS A 34 -18.55 -0.65 -0.31
CA CYS A 34 -17.15 -0.25 -0.13
C CYS A 34 -16.76 1.00 -0.94
N SER A 35 -17.51 1.35 -1.98
CA SER A 35 -17.24 2.52 -2.83
C SER A 35 -17.57 3.82 -2.11
N GLU A 36 -18.56 3.82 -1.20
CA GLU A 36 -18.94 4.99 -0.41
C GLU A 36 -17.82 5.45 0.57
N GLY A 37 -16.92 4.57 0.93
CA GLY A 37 -15.73 4.88 1.72
C GLY A 37 -14.51 5.25 0.91
N CYS A 38 -14.52 5.14 -0.42
CA CYS A 38 -13.32 5.29 -1.24
C CYS A 38 -13.19 6.69 -1.81
N HIS A 39 -12.22 7.48 -1.31
CA HIS A 39 -11.98 8.84 -1.79
C HIS A 39 -11.57 8.89 -3.28
N TYR A 40 -10.85 7.90 -3.80
CA TYR A 40 -10.56 7.83 -5.24
C TYR A 40 -11.83 7.69 -6.10
N TYR A 41 -12.76 6.86 -5.67
CA TYR A 41 -14.04 6.72 -6.35
C TYR A 41 -14.87 8.00 -6.27
N LEU A 42 -14.97 8.60 -5.08
CA LEU A 42 -15.78 9.78 -4.84
C LEU A 42 -15.23 11.04 -5.53
N SER A 43 -13.91 11.17 -5.64
CA SER A 43 -13.25 12.33 -6.26
C SER A 43 -13.13 12.26 -7.79
N HIS A 44 -13.53 11.15 -8.40
CA HIS A 44 -13.45 10.94 -9.86
C HIS A 44 -14.83 10.55 -10.42
N ASP A 45 -15.84 11.37 -10.17
CA ASP A 45 -17.20 11.24 -10.70
C ASP A 45 -17.81 9.85 -10.52
N LYS A 46 -17.43 9.16 -9.44
CA LYS A 46 -17.89 7.80 -9.14
C LYS A 46 -17.56 6.78 -10.24
N ASP A 47 -16.40 6.92 -10.89
CA ASP A 47 -15.95 5.96 -11.91
C ASP A 47 -15.85 4.54 -11.30
N PRO A 48 -16.63 3.57 -11.81
CA PRO A 48 -16.64 2.21 -11.28
C PRO A 48 -15.28 1.52 -11.30
N ARG A 49 -14.38 1.93 -12.21
CA ARG A 49 -13.00 1.40 -12.30
C ARG A 49 -12.17 1.78 -11.09
N LEU A 50 -12.45 2.93 -10.47
CA LEU A 50 -11.77 3.42 -9.28
C LEU A 50 -12.43 2.97 -7.96
N SER A 51 -13.53 2.23 -8.04
CA SER A 51 -14.13 1.62 -6.86
C SER A 51 -13.22 0.54 -6.25
N PRO A 52 -13.27 0.27 -4.95
CA PRO A 52 -12.46 -0.79 -4.34
C PRO A 52 -12.66 -2.15 -5.02
N ALA A 53 -13.90 -2.56 -5.28
CA ALA A 53 -14.21 -3.80 -6.00
C ALA A 53 -13.72 -3.76 -7.45
N GLY A 54 -13.84 -2.61 -8.13
CA GLY A 54 -13.35 -2.41 -9.49
C GLY A 54 -11.84 -2.58 -9.62
N LYS A 55 -11.07 -2.08 -8.65
CA LYS A 55 -9.60 -2.26 -8.61
C LYS A 55 -9.23 -3.74 -8.45
N VAL A 56 -9.90 -4.46 -7.56
CA VAL A 56 -9.69 -5.90 -7.38
C VAL A 56 -10.05 -6.66 -8.66
N LYS A 57 -11.16 -6.29 -9.30
CA LYS A 57 -11.61 -6.92 -10.57
C LYS A 57 -10.58 -6.72 -11.68
N GLN A 58 -10.04 -5.52 -11.84
CA GLN A 58 -9.05 -5.18 -12.86
C GLN A 58 -7.65 -5.75 -12.60
N THR A 59 -7.38 -6.29 -11.42
CA THR A 59 -6.05 -6.76 -11.03
C THR A 59 -6.09 -8.20 -10.55
N LEU A 60 -6.37 -8.40 -9.28
CA LEU A 60 -6.24 -9.69 -8.59
C LEU A 60 -7.21 -10.75 -9.17
N TRP A 61 -8.44 -10.35 -9.47
CA TRP A 61 -9.44 -11.25 -10.05
C TRP A 61 -9.00 -11.81 -11.39
N GLU A 62 -8.44 -10.98 -12.27
CA GLU A 62 -7.91 -11.43 -13.56
C GLU A 62 -6.70 -12.37 -13.40
N MET A 63 -5.84 -12.13 -12.41
CA MET A 63 -4.73 -13.04 -12.10
C MET A 63 -5.24 -14.41 -11.65
N ILE A 64 -6.27 -14.44 -10.79
CA ILE A 64 -6.88 -15.68 -10.29
C ILE A 64 -7.58 -16.42 -11.43
N ARG A 65 -8.44 -15.73 -12.19
CA ARG A 65 -9.23 -16.30 -13.30
C ARG A 65 -8.34 -16.93 -14.37
N ASN A 66 -7.25 -16.29 -14.69
CA ASN A 66 -6.32 -16.77 -15.71
C ASN A 66 -5.22 -17.68 -15.13
N LYS A 67 -5.34 -18.11 -13.86
CA LYS A 67 -4.37 -18.98 -13.18
C LYS A 67 -2.92 -18.49 -13.31
N GLY A 68 -2.73 -17.17 -13.11
CA GLY A 68 -1.43 -16.52 -13.21
C GLY A 68 -0.94 -16.23 -14.63
N ARG A 69 -1.60 -16.74 -15.65
CA ARG A 69 -1.22 -16.53 -17.07
C ARG A 69 -1.71 -15.16 -17.56
N VAL A 70 -0.93 -14.15 -17.26
CA VAL A 70 -1.21 -12.75 -17.62
C VAL A 70 0.01 -12.11 -18.28
N SER A 71 -0.23 -11.15 -19.17
CA SER A 71 0.83 -10.48 -19.91
C SER A 71 1.64 -9.52 -19.06
N LYS A 72 2.87 -9.20 -19.48
CA LYS A 72 3.70 -8.17 -18.85
C LYS A 72 3.02 -6.79 -18.90
N ALA A 73 2.26 -6.49 -19.97
CA ALA A 73 1.51 -5.25 -20.10
C ALA A 73 0.42 -5.15 -19.02
N PHE A 74 -0.34 -6.22 -18.82
CA PHE A 74 -1.32 -6.33 -17.74
C PHE A 74 -0.67 -6.10 -16.36
N MET A 75 0.46 -6.75 -16.10
CA MET A 75 1.17 -6.61 -14.81
C MET A 75 1.65 -5.17 -14.55
N ARG A 76 2.08 -4.45 -15.60
CA ARG A 76 2.42 -3.01 -15.48
C ARG A 76 1.18 -2.19 -15.12
N GLN A 77 0.05 -2.45 -15.77
CA GLN A 77 -1.21 -1.76 -15.45
C GLN A 77 -1.66 -2.08 -14.02
N ALA A 78 -1.58 -3.34 -13.59
CA ALA A 78 -1.90 -3.75 -12.22
C ALA A 78 -1.00 -3.05 -11.20
N ALA A 79 0.29 -2.86 -11.50
CA ALA A 79 1.23 -2.11 -10.65
C ALA A 79 0.80 -0.64 -10.49
N VAL A 80 0.43 0.03 -11.59
CA VAL A 80 -0.08 1.40 -11.55
C VAL A 80 -1.36 1.48 -10.73
N ILE A 81 -2.36 0.63 -10.99
CA ILE A 81 -3.61 0.63 -10.23
C ILE A 81 -3.35 0.45 -8.74
N ALA A 82 -2.54 -0.53 -8.35
CA ALA A 82 -2.27 -0.83 -6.95
C ALA A 82 -1.47 0.28 -6.26
N ALA A 83 -0.56 0.95 -6.95
CA ALA A 83 0.32 1.95 -6.37
C ALA A 83 -0.31 3.35 -6.32
N THR A 84 -1.05 3.76 -7.38
CA THR A 84 -1.53 5.13 -7.54
C THR A 84 -3.02 5.32 -7.23
N GLN A 85 -3.82 4.26 -7.30
CA GLN A 85 -5.27 4.35 -7.10
C GLN A 85 -5.72 3.81 -5.73
N CYS A 86 -4.80 3.36 -4.88
CA CYS A 86 -5.10 2.87 -3.54
C CYS A 86 -3.96 3.20 -2.59
N ASN A 87 -4.22 3.94 -1.53
CA ASN A 87 -3.24 4.24 -0.47
C ASN A 87 -3.35 3.33 0.76
N LEU A 88 -4.06 2.22 0.64
CA LEU A 88 -4.24 1.19 1.69
C LEU A 88 -4.89 1.70 2.99
N CYS A 89 -5.70 2.75 2.93
CA CYS A 89 -6.31 3.41 4.10
C CYS A 89 -7.38 2.58 4.83
N LYS A 90 -7.79 1.43 4.31
CA LYS A 90 -8.79 0.49 4.87
C LYS A 90 -10.22 1.03 5.05
N ARG A 91 -10.53 2.26 4.70
CA ARG A 91 -11.88 2.81 4.82
C ARG A 91 -12.94 1.92 4.15
N CYS A 92 -12.64 1.35 2.99
CA CYS A 92 -13.53 0.43 2.28
C CYS A 92 -13.86 -0.86 3.08
N ALA A 93 -12.97 -1.31 3.95
CA ALA A 93 -13.23 -2.46 4.82
C ALA A 93 -14.27 -2.13 5.90
N MET A 94 -14.31 -0.88 6.38
CA MET A 94 -15.29 -0.42 7.38
C MET A 94 -16.72 -0.38 6.81
N TYR A 95 -16.85 -0.17 5.51
CA TYR A 95 -18.13 -0.15 4.79
C TYR A 95 -18.56 -1.53 4.29
N CYS A 96 -17.69 -2.53 4.39
CA CYS A 96 -18.00 -3.87 3.91
C CYS A 96 -18.75 -4.68 4.98
N PRO A 97 -20.02 -5.13 4.75
CA PRO A 97 -20.76 -5.91 5.72
C PRO A 97 -20.15 -7.30 5.97
N PHE A 98 -19.29 -7.76 5.07
CA PHE A 98 -18.58 -9.03 5.19
C PHE A 98 -17.14 -8.88 5.74
N GLY A 99 -16.73 -7.67 6.11
CA GLY A 99 -15.39 -7.40 6.63
C GLY A 99 -14.25 -7.64 5.63
N ILE A 100 -14.51 -7.54 4.33
CA ILE A 100 -13.48 -7.76 3.29
C ILE A 100 -12.48 -6.61 3.31
N ASP A 101 -11.22 -6.91 3.62
CA ASP A 101 -10.13 -5.96 3.59
C ASP A 101 -9.56 -5.82 2.17
N VAL A 102 -10.14 -4.89 1.39
CA VAL A 102 -9.64 -4.60 0.03
C VAL A 102 -8.23 -4.02 0.06
N ALA A 103 -7.82 -3.32 1.12
CA ALA A 103 -6.46 -2.83 1.25
C ALA A 103 -5.46 -4.01 1.33
N TYR A 104 -5.80 -5.07 2.05
CA TYR A 104 -5.03 -6.31 2.03
C TYR A 104 -4.95 -6.90 0.61
N LEU A 105 -6.06 -6.99 -0.11
CA LEU A 105 -6.06 -7.50 -1.50
C LEU A 105 -5.14 -6.67 -2.40
N MET A 106 -5.17 -5.34 -2.28
CA MET A 106 -4.28 -4.45 -3.04
C MET A 106 -2.82 -4.56 -2.59
N SER A 107 -2.55 -4.86 -1.31
CA SER A 107 -1.19 -5.14 -0.84
C SER A 107 -0.62 -6.42 -1.45
N VAL A 108 -1.44 -7.44 -1.67
CA VAL A 108 -1.05 -8.68 -2.39
C VAL A 108 -0.67 -8.35 -3.84
N VAL A 109 -1.44 -7.49 -4.53
CA VAL A 109 -1.09 -7.04 -5.89
C VAL A 109 0.26 -6.30 -5.88
N ARG A 110 0.48 -5.38 -4.92
CA ARG A 110 1.78 -4.68 -4.77
C ARG A 110 2.93 -5.64 -4.55
N ARG A 111 2.74 -6.67 -3.73
CA ARG A 111 3.75 -7.69 -3.50
C ARG A 111 4.11 -8.45 -4.78
N ILE A 112 3.11 -8.91 -5.55
CA ILE A 112 3.34 -9.59 -6.84
C ILE A 112 4.12 -8.69 -7.79
N THR A 113 3.69 -7.44 -7.97
CA THR A 113 4.32 -6.49 -8.88
C THR A 113 5.73 -6.10 -8.43
N HIS A 114 5.98 -6.02 -7.12
CA HIS A 114 7.31 -5.81 -6.56
C HIS A 114 8.27 -6.96 -6.89
N LEU A 115 7.86 -8.20 -6.67
CA LEU A 115 8.66 -9.40 -6.98
C LEU A 115 8.98 -9.52 -8.49
N LEU A 116 8.16 -8.92 -9.33
CA LEU A 116 8.38 -8.83 -10.77
C LEU A 116 9.24 -7.61 -11.19
N GLY A 117 9.65 -6.77 -10.24
CA GLY A 117 10.43 -5.55 -10.52
C GLY A 117 9.61 -4.45 -11.19
N LEU A 118 8.30 -4.38 -10.92
CA LEU A 118 7.37 -3.42 -11.53
C LEU A 118 6.91 -2.34 -10.53
N THR A 119 7.56 -2.23 -9.38
CA THR A 119 7.26 -1.16 -8.41
C THR A 119 7.57 0.20 -9.03
N PRO A 120 6.67 1.19 -8.97
CA PRO A 120 6.94 2.54 -9.45
C PRO A 120 8.17 3.17 -8.80
N GLN A 121 8.93 3.94 -9.57
CA GLN A 121 10.22 4.49 -9.16
C GLN A 121 10.14 5.34 -7.89
N TYR A 122 9.10 6.15 -7.74
CA TYR A 122 8.91 6.98 -6.54
C TYR A 122 8.73 6.16 -5.25
N ILE A 123 8.05 4.99 -5.31
CA ILE A 123 7.96 4.07 -4.16
C ILE A 123 9.31 3.41 -3.88
N GLN A 124 10.05 3.04 -4.94
CA GLN A 124 11.39 2.48 -4.78
C GLN A 124 12.35 3.50 -4.14
N ALA A 125 12.28 4.76 -4.54
CA ALA A 125 13.10 5.84 -3.97
C ALA A 125 12.81 6.02 -2.47
N THR A 126 11.54 6.02 -2.07
CA THR A 126 11.13 6.09 -0.65
C THR A 126 11.66 4.89 0.15
N ALA A 127 11.52 3.68 -0.39
CA ALA A 127 12.04 2.48 0.26
C ALA A 127 13.57 2.48 0.35
N HIS A 128 14.25 3.00 -0.67
CA HIS A 128 15.70 3.14 -0.68
C HIS A 128 16.17 4.16 0.36
N SER A 129 15.53 5.33 0.43
CA SER A 129 15.80 6.33 1.47
C SER A 129 15.68 5.73 2.87
N HIS A 130 14.59 4.98 3.13
CA HIS A 130 14.40 4.32 4.40
C HIS A 130 15.51 3.31 4.72
N SER A 131 16.00 2.57 3.72
CA SER A 131 17.08 1.59 3.91
C SER A 131 18.45 2.23 4.16
N VAL A 132 18.69 3.42 3.64
CA VAL A 132 20.00 4.12 3.73
C VAL A 132 20.03 5.10 4.89
N CYS A 133 18.98 5.91 5.04
CA CYS A 133 18.89 6.98 6.02
C CYS A 133 17.99 6.62 7.22
N MET A 134 17.45 5.39 7.29
CA MET A 134 16.49 4.93 8.31
C MET A 134 15.18 5.74 8.36
N ASN A 135 14.96 6.61 7.39
CA ASN A 135 13.76 7.43 7.22
C ASN A 135 13.43 7.64 5.74
N GLN A 136 12.19 8.06 5.44
CA GLN A 136 11.73 8.27 4.08
C GLN A 136 12.05 9.66 3.50
N MET A 137 12.59 10.56 4.30
CA MET A 137 12.78 11.97 3.98
C MET A 137 14.19 12.30 3.50
N TRP A 138 15.08 11.32 3.39
CA TRP A 138 16.50 11.48 3.05
C TRP A 138 17.31 12.31 4.06
N VAL A 139 16.79 12.48 5.28
CA VAL A 139 17.53 13.13 6.37
C VAL A 139 18.61 12.16 6.83
N LYS A 140 19.85 12.58 6.80
CA LYS A 140 20.97 11.79 7.26
C LYS A 140 21.07 11.82 8.78
N GLU A 141 21.82 10.88 9.35
CA GLU A 141 21.96 10.74 10.79
C GLU A 141 22.54 12.01 11.44
N ASP A 142 23.52 12.61 10.80
CA ASP A 142 24.18 13.85 11.23
C ASP A 142 23.28 15.11 11.11
N GLU A 143 22.24 15.07 10.30
CA GLU A 143 21.27 16.15 10.09
C GLU A 143 20.07 16.08 11.06
N TRP A 144 19.86 14.94 11.76
CA TRP A 144 18.75 14.77 12.70
C TRP A 144 18.78 15.75 13.88
N PRO A 145 19.91 15.96 14.58
CA PRO A 145 19.97 16.89 15.69
C PRO A 145 19.53 18.30 15.30
N ASP A 146 20.00 18.80 14.16
CA ASP A 146 19.64 20.13 13.66
C ASP A 146 18.14 20.23 13.34
N THR A 147 17.58 19.18 12.73
CA THR A 147 16.15 19.10 12.43
C THR A 147 15.29 19.13 13.69
N LEU A 148 15.68 18.39 14.72
CA LEU A 148 14.98 18.34 16.00
C LEU A 148 15.14 19.64 16.80
N GLN A 149 16.30 20.27 16.75
CA GLN A 149 16.51 21.58 17.36
C GLN A 149 15.61 22.65 16.72
N TRP A 150 15.54 22.68 15.39
CA TRP A 150 14.63 23.59 14.68
C TRP A 150 13.17 23.37 15.08
N GLN A 151 12.72 22.13 15.17
CA GLN A 151 11.37 21.80 15.61
C GLN A 151 11.11 22.22 17.07
N GLU A 152 12.09 22.05 17.95
CA GLU A 152 12.01 22.50 19.34
C GLU A 152 11.87 24.03 19.43
N GLU A 153 12.68 24.77 18.67
CA GLU A 153 12.65 26.24 18.62
C GLU A 153 11.30 26.76 18.12
N GLU A 154 10.77 26.18 17.06
CA GLU A 154 9.44 26.53 16.51
C GLU A 154 8.32 26.27 17.52
N ALA A 155 8.31 25.07 18.13
CA ALA A 155 7.27 24.68 19.07
C ALA A 155 7.33 25.43 20.41
N ARG A 156 8.47 26.02 20.80
CA ARG A 156 8.60 26.86 22.00
C ARG A 156 7.76 28.14 21.95
N SER A 157 7.35 28.57 20.76
CA SER A 157 6.41 29.67 20.62
C SER A 157 5.06 29.36 21.29
N GLU A 158 4.64 28.09 21.30
CA GLU A 158 3.40 27.64 21.91
C GLU A 158 3.64 26.95 23.27
N ILE A 159 4.76 26.25 23.43
CA ILE A 159 5.13 25.50 24.64
C ILE A 159 6.51 25.94 25.13
N PRO A 160 6.61 26.99 25.92
CA PRO A 160 7.88 27.65 26.27
C PRO A 160 8.95 26.75 26.91
N ASN A 161 8.53 25.69 27.58
CA ASN A 161 9.45 24.77 28.29
C ASN A 161 9.68 23.47 27.54
N LEU A 162 9.26 23.38 26.26
CA LEU A 162 9.49 22.19 25.47
C LEU A 162 10.99 21.92 25.31
N ARG A 163 11.34 20.66 25.54
CA ARG A 163 12.67 20.11 25.27
C ARG A 163 12.48 18.77 24.55
N ILE A 164 13.07 18.63 23.39
CA ILE A 164 13.13 17.35 22.67
C ILE A 164 14.38 16.60 23.18
N PRO A 165 14.22 15.48 23.89
CA PRO A 165 15.37 14.74 24.39
C PRO A 165 16.09 14.04 23.22
N LEU A 166 17.38 14.32 23.09
CA LEU A 166 18.28 13.61 22.18
C LEU A 166 19.05 12.56 22.98
N GLU A 167 19.16 11.35 22.45
CA GLU A 167 19.97 10.23 22.98
C GLU A 167 19.76 9.99 24.49
N LYS A 168 18.55 10.08 24.97
CA LYS A 168 18.20 9.89 26.37
C LYS A 168 18.22 8.42 26.74
N GLU A 169 19.22 7.98 27.47
CA GLU A 169 19.24 6.64 28.05
C GLU A 169 18.07 6.43 29.04
N GLY A 170 17.46 5.25 29.00
CA GLY A 170 16.35 4.88 29.89
C GLY A 170 15.05 5.63 29.62
N ALA A 171 14.81 6.09 28.39
CA ALA A 171 13.53 6.63 28.00
C ALA A 171 12.45 5.52 27.99
N ASP A 172 11.26 5.83 28.55
CA ASP A 172 10.14 4.86 28.60
C ASP A 172 9.56 4.55 27.22
N VAL A 173 9.72 5.46 26.27
CA VAL A 173 9.28 5.34 24.87
C VAL A 173 10.37 5.87 23.94
N MET A 174 10.64 5.13 22.86
CA MET A 174 11.48 5.57 21.76
C MET A 174 10.62 6.00 20.58
#